data_eb27a81fb65f819c932b077c2e846bb2
#
_entry.id   eb27a81fb65f819c932b077c2e846bb2
#
_cell.length_a   1.000
_cell.length_b   1.000
_cell.length_c   1.000
_cell.angle_alpha   90.00
_cell.angle_beta   90.00
_cell.angle_gamma   90.00
#
_symmetry.space_group_name_H-M   'P 1'
#
loop_
_entity.id
_entity.type
_entity.pdbx_description
1 polymer ?
#
loop_
_entity_poly.entity_id
_entity_poly.type
_entity_poly.pdbx_seq_one_letter_code
_entity_poly.pdbx_strand_id
1 'polypeptide(L)'
;DVFMIALFFIVVFIGSGTLIAGIIGISNIMIFVIKERTKEFGIRKALGAKPSSIVGMVVQESVLITTIAGYLGLTLGTYILSLIGNSLEKDYFIKDPSVSQGLVIGATFVLIISGLIAALVPARKASKIKPVVALRAD
;
A
#
# COMPACT_ATOMS: atom_id res chain seq x y z
N ASP A 1 -10.32 -32.10 7.17
CA ASP A 1 -9.41 -31.18 7.86
C ASP A 1 -8.16 -30.84 7.04
N VAL A 2 -7.51 -31.82 6.36
CA VAL A 2 -6.34 -31.57 5.48
C VAL A 2 -6.68 -30.64 4.32
N PHE A 3 -7.86 -30.75 3.74
CA PHE A 3 -8.34 -29.88 2.66
C PHE A 3 -8.47 -28.41 3.11
N MET A 4 -9.02 -28.16 4.29
CA MET A 4 -9.14 -26.80 4.84
C MET A 4 -7.77 -26.17 5.14
N ILE A 5 -6.84 -26.97 5.64
CA ILE A 5 -5.46 -26.53 5.89
C ILE A 5 -4.78 -26.18 4.56
N ALA A 6 -4.91 -27.03 3.54
CA ALA A 6 -4.36 -26.75 2.22
C ALA A 6 -4.93 -25.48 1.60
N LEU A 7 -6.24 -25.27 1.67
CA LEU A 7 -6.88 -24.02 1.21
C LEU A 7 -6.35 -22.81 1.96
N PHE A 8 -6.21 -22.90 3.28
CA PHE A 8 -5.66 -21.79 4.08
C PHE A 8 -4.25 -21.40 3.62
N PHE A 9 -3.37 -22.39 3.41
CA PHE A 9 -2.01 -22.12 2.92
C PHE A 9 -1.99 -21.49 1.52
N ILE A 10 -2.85 -21.96 0.61
CA ILE A 10 -2.96 -21.40 -0.74
C ILE A 10 -3.41 -19.93 -0.67
N VAL A 11 -4.46 -19.64 0.11
CA VAL A 11 -4.98 -18.28 0.24
C VAL A 11 -3.94 -17.34 0.85
N VAL A 12 -3.24 -17.78 1.91
CA VAL A 12 -2.17 -17.00 2.55
C VAL A 12 -1.00 -16.77 1.59
N PHE A 13 -0.62 -17.78 0.81
CA PHE A 13 0.46 -17.67 -0.17
C PHE A 13 0.11 -16.67 -1.29
N ILE A 14 -1.08 -16.78 -1.87
CA ILE A 14 -1.55 -15.85 -2.92
C ILE A 14 -1.69 -14.44 -2.34
N GLY A 15 -2.31 -14.28 -1.18
CA GLY A 15 -2.52 -12.98 -0.54
C GLY A 15 -1.21 -12.28 -0.19
N SER A 16 -0.24 -13.01 0.38
CA SER A 16 1.08 -12.45 0.69
C SER A 16 1.87 -12.07 -0.57
N GLY A 17 1.82 -12.90 -1.62
CA GLY A 17 2.45 -12.61 -2.90
C GLY A 17 1.86 -11.35 -3.55
N THR A 18 0.55 -11.21 -3.54
CA THR A 18 -0.16 -10.03 -4.06
C THR A 18 0.21 -8.77 -3.27
N LEU A 19 0.29 -8.87 -1.94
CA LEU A 19 0.68 -7.77 -1.07
C LEU A 19 2.12 -7.32 -1.37
N ILE A 20 3.05 -8.25 -1.50
CA ILE A 20 4.45 -7.96 -1.85
C ILE A 20 4.53 -7.27 -3.22
N ALA A 21 3.82 -7.77 -4.22
CA ALA A 21 3.76 -7.15 -5.53
C ALA A 21 3.23 -5.71 -5.46
N GLY A 22 2.18 -5.46 -4.65
CA GLY A 22 1.64 -4.13 -4.39
C GLY A 22 2.66 -3.19 -3.74
N ILE A 23 3.39 -3.65 -2.73
CA ILE A 23 4.46 -2.89 -2.05
C ILE A 23 5.55 -2.47 -3.05
N ILE A 24 6.00 -3.41 -3.88
CA ILE A 24 7.01 -3.14 -4.91
C ILE A 24 6.49 -2.15 -5.96
N GLY A 25 5.23 -2.31 -6.40
CA GLY A 25 4.58 -1.42 -7.35
C GLY A 25 4.51 0.02 -6.84
N ILE A 26 4.03 0.23 -5.63
CA ILE A 26 3.96 1.57 -5.00
C ILE A 26 5.36 2.15 -4.84
N SER A 27 6.33 1.36 -4.36
CA SER A 27 7.71 1.81 -4.20
C SER A 27 8.32 2.28 -5.54
N ASN A 28 8.08 1.56 -6.63
CA ASN A 28 8.56 1.92 -7.96
C ASN A 28 7.92 3.23 -8.47
N ILE A 29 6.60 3.37 -8.32
CA ILE A 29 5.88 4.61 -8.68
C ILE A 29 6.42 5.80 -7.88
N MET A 30 6.60 5.63 -6.58
CA MET A 30 7.13 6.69 -5.72
C MET A 30 8.56 7.10 -6.08
N ILE A 31 9.42 6.15 -6.47
CA ILE A 31 10.77 6.47 -6.98
C ILE A 31 10.69 7.32 -8.24
N PHE A 32 9.76 7.02 -9.14
CA PHE A 32 9.53 7.80 -10.35
C PHE A 32 9.04 9.23 -10.01
N VAL A 33 8.03 9.36 -9.17
CA VAL A 33 7.49 10.64 -8.70
C VAL A 33 8.58 11.52 -8.05
N ILE A 34 9.45 10.92 -7.22
CA ILE A 34 10.56 11.63 -6.59
C ILE A 34 11.56 12.15 -7.63
N LYS A 35 11.83 11.38 -8.68
CA LYS A 35 12.69 11.83 -9.78
C LYS A 35 12.09 13.03 -10.50
N GLU A 36 10.80 13.02 -10.80
CA GLU A 36 10.11 14.15 -11.42
C GLU A 36 10.11 15.39 -10.52
N ARG A 37 9.96 15.21 -9.21
CA ARG A 37 9.92 16.30 -8.22
C ARG A 37 11.30 16.63 -7.62
N THR A 38 12.40 16.16 -8.22
CA THR A 38 13.77 16.38 -7.71
C THR A 38 14.10 17.83 -7.51
N LYS A 39 13.68 18.71 -8.44
CA LYS A 39 13.89 20.17 -8.36
C LYS A 39 13.19 20.78 -7.16
N GLU A 40 11.94 20.38 -6.90
CA GLU A 40 11.16 20.84 -5.74
C GLU A 40 11.85 20.46 -4.41
N PHE A 41 12.26 19.21 -4.27
CA PHE A 41 12.97 18.73 -3.07
C PHE A 41 14.33 19.40 -2.90
N GLY A 42 15.03 19.70 -4.01
CA GLY A 42 16.29 20.42 -4.00
C GLY A 42 16.14 21.85 -3.50
N ILE A 43 15.13 22.58 -3.98
CA ILE A 43 14.81 23.94 -3.54
C ILE A 43 14.46 23.96 -2.04
N ARG A 44 13.61 23.05 -1.59
CA ARG A 44 13.27 22.95 -0.15
C ARG A 44 14.48 22.71 0.74
N LYS A 45 15.42 21.87 0.28
CA LYS A 45 16.68 21.65 1.01
C LYS A 45 17.59 22.87 0.98
N ALA A 46 17.68 23.58 -0.12
CA ALA A 46 18.44 24.82 -0.23
C ALA A 46 17.90 25.90 0.73
N LEU A 47 16.58 25.91 0.97
CA LEU A 47 15.90 26.77 1.94
C LEU A 47 16.01 26.29 3.39
N GLY A 48 16.78 25.22 3.65
CA GLY A 48 17.04 24.72 5.01
C GLY A 48 16.10 23.60 5.49
N ALA A 49 15.31 22.97 4.63
CA ALA A 49 14.48 21.85 5.02
C ALA A 49 15.35 20.65 5.49
N LYS A 50 15.02 20.10 6.66
CA LYS A 50 15.71 18.96 7.20
C LYS A 50 15.42 17.69 6.34
N PRO A 51 16.38 16.79 6.15
CA PRO A 51 16.16 15.52 5.43
C PRO A 51 14.97 14.71 5.97
N SER A 52 14.74 14.73 7.29
CA SER A 52 13.61 14.07 7.93
C SER A 52 12.26 14.63 7.51
N SER A 53 12.16 15.93 7.22
CA SER A 53 10.94 16.54 6.72
C SER A 53 10.57 16.02 5.32
N ILE A 54 11.56 15.83 4.44
CA ILE A 54 11.36 15.27 3.10
C ILE A 54 10.95 13.80 3.19
N VAL A 55 11.61 13.03 4.06
CA VAL A 55 11.23 11.63 4.35
C VAL A 55 9.78 11.57 4.82
N GLY A 56 9.40 12.44 5.77
CA GLY A 56 8.03 12.49 6.29
C GLY A 56 6.99 12.74 5.20
N MET A 57 7.24 13.66 4.27
CA MET A 57 6.33 13.92 3.15
C MET A 57 6.15 12.70 2.25
N VAL A 58 7.23 12.03 1.87
CA VAL A 58 7.18 10.83 1.02
C VAL A 58 6.45 9.67 1.71
N VAL A 59 6.72 9.47 3.00
CA VAL A 59 6.06 8.44 3.81
C VAL A 59 4.57 8.73 3.92
N GLN A 60 4.19 9.95 4.24
CA GLN A 60 2.79 10.37 4.36
C GLN A 60 2.03 10.17 3.03
N GLU A 61 2.63 10.54 1.90
CA GLU A 61 2.04 10.36 0.58
C GLU A 61 1.84 8.88 0.24
N SER A 62 2.84 8.03 0.51
CA SER A 62 2.73 6.58 0.29
C SER A 62 1.67 5.93 1.16
N VAL A 63 1.62 6.27 2.45
CA VAL A 63 0.62 5.73 3.38
C VAL A 63 -0.79 6.17 2.98
N LEU A 64 -0.95 7.43 2.56
CA LEU A 64 -2.23 7.95 2.10
C LEU A 64 -2.74 7.21 0.86
N ILE A 65 -1.90 7.04 -0.16
CA ILE A 65 -2.24 6.32 -1.38
C ILE A 65 -2.60 4.87 -1.05
N THR A 66 -1.78 4.19 -0.25
CA THR A 66 -2.00 2.80 0.13
C THR A 66 -3.30 2.63 0.92
N THR A 67 -3.59 3.54 1.83
CA THR A 67 -4.80 3.50 2.65
C THR A 67 -6.05 3.70 1.81
N ILE A 68 -6.06 4.70 0.91
CA ILE A 68 -7.20 4.96 0.03
C ILE A 68 -7.42 3.78 -0.92
N ALA A 69 -6.38 3.34 -1.62
CA ALA A 69 -6.46 2.23 -2.57
C ALA A 69 -6.86 0.92 -1.88
N GLY A 70 -6.29 0.65 -0.70
CA GLY A 70 -6.60 -0.52 0.08
C GLY A 70 -8.03 -0.51 0.62
N TYR A 71 -8.53 0.63 1.08
CA TYR A 71 -9.91 0.76 1.53
C TYR A 71 -10.90 0.59 0.38
N LEU A 72 -10.61 1.16 -0.79
CA LEU A 72 -11.41 0.92 -2.00
C LEU A 72 -11.39 -0.55 -2.40
N GLY A 73 -10.23 -1.21 -2.36
CA GLY A 73 -10.12 -2.64 -2.63
C GLY A 73 -10.91 -3.49 -1.64
N LEU A 74 -10.85 -3.16 -0.34
CA LEU A 74 -11.60 -3.85 0.70
C LEU A 74 -13.11 -3.70 0.51
N THR A 75 -13.60 -2.49 0.24
CA THR A 75 -15.03 -2.21 0.03
C THR A 75 -15.55 -2.89 -1.24
N LEU A 76 -14.81 -2.85 -2.34
CA LEU A 76 -15.16 -3.56 -3.57
C LEU A 76 -15.15 -5.07 -3.36
N GLY A 77 -14.13 -5.60 -2.68
CA GLY A 77 -14.03 -7.04 -2.39
C GLY A 77 -15.19 -7.54 -1.52
N THR A 78 -15.53 -6.81 -0.46
CA THR A 78 -16.67 -7.16 0.40
C THR A 78 -18.00 -7.04 -0.34
N TYR A 79 -18.16 -6.05 -1.19
CA TYR A 79 -19.35 -5.88 -2.02
C TYR A 79 -19.53 -7.04 -3.01
N ILE A 80 -18.46 -7.42 -3.73
CA ILE A 80 -18.49 -8.57 -4.64
C ILE A 80 -18.80 -9.86 -3.88
N LEU A 81 -18.19 -10.05 -2.71
CA LEU A 81 -18.44 -11.22 -1.88
C LEU A 81 -19.90 -11.31 -1.42
N SER A 82 -20.52 -10.18 -1.07
CA SER A 82 -21.93 -10.13 -0.68
C SER A 82 -22.86 -10.49 -1.85
N LEU A 83 -22.54 -10.06 -3.08
CA LEU A 83 -23.32 -10.40 -4.27
C LEU A 83 -23.27 -11.91 -4.57
N ILE A 84 -22.08 -12.50 -4.48
CA ILE A 84 -21.87 -13.92 -4.74
C ILE A 84 -22.46 -14.75 -3.59
N GLY A 85 -22.30 -14.30 -2.34
CA GLY A 85 -22.83 -14.98 -1.15
C GLY A 85 -24.34 -15.16 -1.20
N ASN A 86 -25.07 -14.11 -1.58
CA ASN A 86 -26.54 -14.18 -1.73
C ASN A 86 -27.00 -15.19 -2.81
N SER A 87 -26.15 -15.46 -3.81
CA SER A 87 -26.42 -16.46 -4.84
C SER A 87 -26.08 -17.88 -4.39
N LEU A 88 -25.02 -18.03 -3.59
CA LEU A 88 -24.55 -19.33 -3.10
C LEU A 88 -25.33 -19.83 -1.88
N GLU A 89 -25.90 -18.92 -1.07
CA GLU A 89 -26.71 -19.30 0.11
C GLU A 89 -27.97 -20.09 -0.29
N LYS A 90 -28.48 -19.89 -1.51
CA LYS A 90 -29.63 -20.62 -2.04
C LYS A 90 -29.32 -22.07 -2.48
N ASP A 91 -28.08 -22.32 -2.92
CA ASP A 91 -27.69 -23.57 -3.57
C ASP A 91 -26.69 -24.41 -2.75
N TYR A 92 -25.93 -23.78 -1.87
CA TYR A 92 -24.88 -24.44 -1.09
C TYR A 92 -24.91 -23.91 0.34
N PHE A 93 -25.07 -24.77 1.34
CA PHE A 93 -25.12 -24.54 2.80
C PHE A 93 -23.99 -23.65 3.39
N ILE A 94 -23.56 -22.60 2.70
CA ILE A 94 -22.56 -21.66 3.14
C ILE A 94 -23.25 -20.54 3.91
N LYS A 95 -23.21 -20.64 5.25
CA LYS A 95 -23.75 -19.62 6.14
C LYS A 95 -22.98 -18.30 5.97
N ASP A 96 -23.73 -17.26 5.63
CA ASP A 96 -23.44 -15.84 5.76
C ASP A 96 -21.94 -15.44 5.62
N PRO A 97 -21.47 -15.06 4.42
CA PRO A 97 -20.09 -14.61 4.22
C PRO A 97 -19.89 -13.16 4.71
N SER A 98 -20.34 -12.87 5.94
CA SER A 98 -20.12 -11.55 6.54
C SER A 98 -18.66 -11.37 6.95
N VAL A 99 -18.07 -10.28 6.51
CA VAL A 99 -16.71 -9.89 6.91
C VAL A 99 -16.75 -9.35 8.33
N SER A 100 -16.10 -10.03 9.27
CA SER A 100 -16.08 -9.59 10.67
C SER A 100 -15.37 -8.23 10.81
N GLN A 101 -15.81 -7.38 11.74
CA GLN A 101 -15.16 -6.10 12.04
C GLN A 101 -13.68 -6.26 12.40
N GLY A 102 -13.33 -7.34 13.09
CA GLY A 102 -11.94 -7.66 13.43
C GLY A 102 -11.05 -7.86 12.19
N LEU A 103 -11.59 -8.48 11.14
CA LEU A 103 -10.87 -8.66 9.88
C LEU A 103 -10.66 -7.32 9.16
N VAL A 104 -11.66 -6.43 9.16
CA VAL A 104 -11.54 -5.08 8.58
C VAL A 104 -10.46 -4.27 9.28
N ILE A 105 -10.45 -4.30 10.62
CA ILE A 105 -9.44 -3.62 11.43
C ILE A 105 -8.05 -4.21 11.15
N GLY A 106 -7.92 -5.53 11.17
CA GLY A 106 -6.66 -6.21 10.88
C GLY A 106 -6.13 -5.89 9.48
N ALA A 107 -7.00 -5.93 8.46
CA ALA A 107 -6.64 -5.55 7.10
C ALA A 107 -6.17 -4.09 7.00
N THR A 108 -6.83 -3.17 7.71
CA THR A 108 -6.42 -1.76 7.76
C THR A 108 -5.01 -1.60 8.33
N PHE A 109 -4.68 -2.30 9.42
CA PHE A 109 -3.32 -2.29 9.98
C PHE A 109 -2.28 -2.84 9.00
N VAL A 110 -2.58 -3.95 8.33
CA VAL A 110 -1.71 -4.54 7.30
C VAL A 110 -1.47 -3.56 6.16
N LEU A 111 -2.50 -2.84 5.70
CA LEU A 111 -2.39 -1.84 4.64
C LEU A 111 -1.49 -0.67 5.06
N ILE A 112 -1.65 -0.14 6.26
CA ILE A 112 -0.82 0.96 6.79
C ILE A 112 0.65 0.52 6.88
N ILE A 113 0.91 -0.66 7.44
CA ILE A 113 2.27 -1.21 7.55
C ILE A 113 2.87 -1.42 6.16
N SER A 114 2.09 -1.93 5.20
CA SER A 114 2.53 -2.12 3.81
C SER A 114 2.91 -0.79 3.14
N GLY A 115 2.11 0.27 3.36
CA GLY A 115 2.41 1.62 2.88
C GLY A 115 3.69 2.19 3.48
N LEU A 116 3.92 1.97 4.78
CA LEU A 116 5.18 2.36 5.44
C LEU A 116 6.37 1.63 4.83
N ILE A 117 6.27 0.32 4.64
CA ILE A 117 7.34 -0.50 4.03
C ILE A 117 7.62 -0.03 2.59
N ALA A 118 6.56 0.20 1.79
CA ALA A 118 6.67 0.67 0.41
C ALA A 118 7.39 2.03 0.33
N ALA A 119 7.22 2.89 1.34
CA ALA A 119 7.84 4.20 1.42
C ALA A 119 9.32 4.18 1.80
N LEU A 120 9.84 3.12 2.43
CA LEU A 120 11.21 3.12 2.99
C LEU A 120 12.30 3.39 1.95
N VAL A 121 12.23 2.74 0.79
CA VAL A 121 13.23 2.91 -0.27
C VAL A 121 13.11 4.28 -0.93
N PRO A 122 11.93 4.72 -1.41
CA PRO A 122 11.78 6.04 -2.02
C PRO A 122 12.10 7.18 -1.05
N ALA A 123 11.67 7.10 0.20
CA ALA A 123 11.95 8.12 1.20
C ALA A 123 13.46 8.31 1.45
N ARG A 124 14.22 7.22 1.53
CA ARG A 124 15.69 7.27 1.64
C ARG A 124 16.33 7.89 0.39
N LYS A 125 15.81 7.63 -0.81
CA LYS A 125 16.30 8.24 -2.05
C LYS A 125 16.01 9.75 -2.07
N ALA A 126 14.80 10.17 -1.70
CA ALA A 126 14.43 11.57 -1.61
C ALA A 126 15.33 12.36 -0.62
N SER A 127 15.65 11.76 0.53
CA SER A 127 16.50 12.40 1.53
C SER A 127 17.95 12.64 1.07
N LYS A 128 18.43 11.87 0.09
CA LYS A 128 19.81 11.97 -0.44
C LYS A 128 19.96 12.96 -1.61
N ILE A 129 18.91 13.58 -2.10
CA ILE A 129 18.96 14.56 -3.17
C ILE A 129 19.83 15.76 -2.73
N LYS A 130 20.86 16.07 -3.52
CA LYS A 130 21.75 17.23 -3.27
C LYS A 130 21.14 18.47 -3.93
N PRO A 131 21.06 19.62 -3.22
CA PRO A 131 20.48 20.86 -3.76
C PRO A 131 21.14 21.33 -5.08
N VAL A 132 22.47 21.21 -5.16
CA VAL A 132 23.27 21.63 -6.33
C VAL A 132 22.92 20.83 -7.59
N VAL A 133 22.66 19.51 -7.44
CA VAL A 133 22.28 18.63 -8.57
C VAL A 133 20.85 18.93 -9.02
N ALA A 134 19.96 19.21 -8.07
CA ALA A 134 18.56 19.51 -8.34
C ALA A 134 18.37 20.83 -9.12
N LEU A 135 19.25 21.82 -8.91
CA LEU A 135 19.19 23.11 -9.61
C LEU A 135 19.84 23.08 -11.01
N ARG A 136 20.62 22.04 -11.32
CA ARG A 136 21.23 21.81 -12.65
C ARG A 136 20.44 20.86 -13.55
N ALA A 137 19.43 20.21 -13.03
CA ALA A 137 18.58 19.31 -13.79
C ALA A 137 17.56 20.15 -14.58
N ASP A 138 17.93 20.45 -15.83
CA ASP A 138 17.01 20.91 -16.88
C ASP A 138 16.41 19.71 -17.60
#